data_9fdf65c17eb33e882085cd1a96680c6b
#
_entry.id   9fdf65c17eb33e882085cd1a96680c6b
#
_cell.length_a   1.000
_cell.length_b   1.000
_cell.length_c   1.000
_cell.angle_alpha   90.00
_cell.angle_beta   90.00
_cell.angle_gamma   90.00
#
_symmetry.space_group_name_H-M   'P 1'
#
loop_
_entity.id
_entity.type
_entity.pdbx_description
1 polymer ?
#
loop_
_entity_poly.entity_id
_entity_poly.type
_entity_poly.pdbx_seq_one_letter_code
_entity_poly.pdbx_strand_id
1 'polypeptide(L)'
;MEENNINQSQNPNEEQQNEMNEQQNPNEEQQNEMNEPPKENQEEEKKMNEYANYEQNQFNEFMKKLMLIESQVEDAKLELAKNPDFNCEDAFRLFETNYKGYLDINDIKSGLNLIGLNPTEKELNLLMKRFDIQKNGFINYADFFDMVVPFEKNVRELVEKRRPSTVCPIRSPKIFKEKTIADLKNLFELLIKSEDDVNNDRKTLGTLRLKLKDIFGLLDKDGKGYFDVEEMVVYLANNGLLDNNRDADLLFIRLDKNRNGKIDYPEVEDELQTLY
;
A
#
# COMPACT_ATOMS: atom_id res chain seq x y z
N MET A 1 -64.71 39.06 -16.83
CA MET A 1 -64.48 40.32 -16.13
C MET A 1 -63.03 40.37 -15.83
N GLU A 2 -62.23 41.14 -16.33
CA GLU A 2 -62.06 42.25 -17.26
C GLU A 2 -60.70 42.19 -17.77
N GLU A 3 -60.60 42.18 -19.00
CA GLU A 3 -59.66 42.84 -19.92
C GLU A 3 -59.00 44.10 -19.37
N ASN A 4 -57.68 44.26 -19.68
CA ASN A 4 -57.26 45.53 -20.28
C ASN A 4 -55.92 45.37 -21.01
N ASN A 5 -56.02 45.52 -22.28
CA ASN A 5 -55.11 45.96 -23.30
C ASN A 5 -54.44 47.28 -22.92
N ILE A 6 -53.22 47.54 -23.34
CA ILE A 6 -52.73 48.82 -23.93
C ILE A 6 -51.31 48.70 -24.44
N ASN A 7 -51.23 48.66 -25.73
CA ASN A 7 -50.47 49.53 -26.67
C ASN A 7 -48.93 49.50 -26.71
N GLN A 8 -48.53 49.13 -27.91
CA GLN A 8 -47.26 49.37 -28.64
C GLN A 8 -46.94 50.90 -28.69
N SER A 9 -45.63 51.17 -28.56
CA SER A 9 -45.00 52.27 -29.27
C SER A 9 -43.62 51.81 -29.75
N GLN A 10 -43.51 51.60 -31.03
CA GLN A 10 -42.28 51.39 -31.78
C GLN A 10 -41.49 52.72 -31.83
N ASN A 11 -40.23 52.68 -31.51
CA ASN A 11 -39.29 53.79 -31.65
C ASN A 11 -38.38 53.52 -32.86
N PRO A 12 -38.37 54.34 -33.92
CA PRO A 12 -37.69 54.05 -35.20
C PRO A 12 -36.21 54.50 -35.26
N ASN A 13 -35.44 54.44 -34.18
CA ASN A 13 -34.07 54.98 -34.14
C ASN A 13 -32.98 53.94 -33.80
N GLU A 14 -33.24 52.64 -33.89
CA GLU A 14 -32.24 51.63 -33.59
C GLU A 14 -31.53 50.99 -34.82
N GLU A 15 -31.85 51.42 -36.05
CA GLU A 15 -31.26 50.85 -37.27
C GLU A 15 -30.03 51.55 -37.86
N GLN A 16 -29.46 52.56 -37.18
CA GLN A 16 -28.28 53.28 -37.71
C GLN A 16 -27.00 53.21 -36.86
N GLN A 17 -26.90 52.30 -35.88
CA GLN A 17 -25.69 52.16 -35.05
C GLN A 17 -24.94 50.83 -35.21
N ASN A 18 -25.34 49.92 -36.08
CA ASN A 18 -24.69 48.59 -36.23
C ASN A 18 -23.73 48.44 -37.41
N GLU A 19 -23.37 49.49 -38.15
CA GLU A 19 -22.46 49.36 -39.30
C GLU A 19 -21.06 50.01 -39.12
N MET A 20 -20.62 50.32 -37.89
CA MET A 20 -19.33 50.97 -37.68
C MET A 20 -18.47 50.31 -36.57
N ASN A 21 -18.41 49.01 -36.48
CA ASN A 21 -17.46 48.34 -35.54
C ASN A 21 -16.88 47.02 -36.01
N GLU A 22 -16.68 46.85 -37.31
CA GLU A 22 -15.79 45.77 -37.85
C GLU A 22 -14.54 46.38 -38.47
N GLN A 23 -13.77 47.12 -37.69
CA GLN A 23 -12.37 47.28 -37.93
C GLN A 23 -11.63 46.43 -36.91
N GLN A 24 -11.35 45.15 -37.28
CA GLN A 24 -10.39 44.31 -36.59
C GLN A 24 -9.07 45.03 -36.45
N ASN A 25 -8.63 45.19 -35.21
CA ASN A 25 -7.38 45.84 -34.88
C ASN A 25 -6.22 44.86 -35.18
N PRO A 26 -5.38 45.11 -36.19
CA PRO A 26 -4.30 44.18 -36.56
C PRO A 26 -3.22 44.04 -35.49
N ASN A 27 -3.31 44.78 -34.39
CA ASN A 27 -2.35 44.73 -33.27
C ASN A 27 -2.71 43.69 -32.18
N GLU A 28 -3.92 43.10 -32.17
CA GLU A 28 -4.24 42.07 -31.19
C GLU A 28 -3.73 40.67 -31.59
N GLU A 29 -3.60 40.40 -32.90
CA GLU A 29 -3.00 39.15 -33.37
C GLU A 29 -1.50 39.08 -33.13
N GLN A 30 -0.78 40.23 -33.17
CA GLN A 30 0.66 40.26 -32.91
C GLN A 30 1.02 40.23 -31.42
N GLN A 31 0.09 40.53 -30.51
CA GLN A 31 0.35 40.41 -29.06
C GLN A 31 0.08 39.02 -28.51
N ASN A 32 -0.73 38.20 -29.18
CA ASN A 32 -0.95 36.80 -28.76
C ASN A 32 0.21 35.87 -29.21
N GLU A 33 0.90 36.16 -30.31
CA GLU A 33 2.06 35.36 -30.73
C GLU A 33 3.32 35.58 -29.87
N MET A 34 3.40 36.68 -29.08
CA MET A 34 4.54 36.96 -28.22
C MET A 34 4.47 36.34 -26.81
N ASN A 35 3.38 35.69 -26.46
CA ASN A 35 3.19 35.05 -25.15
C ASN A 35 3.21 33.52 -25.16
N GLU A 36 3.35 32.88 -26.33
CA GLU A 36 3.58 31.44 -26.37
C GLU A 36 5.07 31.15 -26.05
N PRO A 37 5.36 30.25 -25.08
CA PRO A 37 6.72 29.84 -24.81
C PRO A 37 7.33 29.17 -26.05
N PRO A 38 8.66 29.31 -26.26
CA PRO A 38 9.34 28.71 -27.41
C PRO A 38 8.96 27.22 -27.58
N LYS A 39 8.73 26.78 -28.79
CA LYS A 39 8.31 25.39 -29.10
C LYS A 39 9.25 24.33 -28.51
N GLU A 40 10.53 24.61 -28.35
CA GLU A 40 11.50 23.77 -27.64
C GLU A 40 11.12 23.56 -26.18
N ASN A 41 10.68 24.61 -25.46
CA ASN A 41 10.24 24.51 -24.07
C ASN A 41 8.95 23.67 -23.94
N GLN A 42 8.03 23.75 -24.90
CA GLN A 42 6.80 22.96 -24.90
C GLN A 42 7.06 21.46 -25.13
N GLU A 43 8.04 21.11 -26.00
CA GLU A 43 8.43 19.71 -26.20
C GLU A 43 9.18 19.12 -25.01
N GLU A 44 10.02 19.89 -24.34
CA GLU A 44 10.69 19.47 -23.10
C GLU A 44 9.70 19.27 -21.95
N GLU A 45 8.76 20.19 -21.79
CA GLU A 45 7.70 20.09 -20.79
C GLU A 45 6.77 18.89 -21.03
N LYS A 46 6.43 18.63 -22.28
CA LYS A 46 5.66 17.45 -22.67
C LYS A 46 6.38 16.15 -22.34
N LYS A 47 7.67 16.05 -22.68
CA LYS A 47 8.51 14.88 -22.35
C LYS A 47 8.64 14.68 -20.84
N MET A 48 8.77 15.78 -20.09
CA MET A 48 8.85 15.73 -18.63
C MET A 48 7.55 15.24 -17.99
N ASN A 49 6.40 15.67 -18.51
CA ASN A 49 5.09 15.21 -18.06
C ASN A 49 4.82 13.74 -18.44
N GLU A 50 5.22 13.30 -19.63
CA GLU A 50 5.15 11.88 -20.05
C GLU A 50 6.00 10.99 -19.14
N TYR A 51 7.18 11.47 -18.74
CA TYR A 51 8.08 10.75 -17.84
C TYR A 51 7.52 10.67 -16.41
N ALA A 52 6.99 11.77 -15.88
CA ALA A 52 6.35 11.80 -14.57
C ALA A 52 5.12 10.86 -14.50
N ASN A 53 4.30 10.82 -15.55
CA ASN A 53 3.18 9.90 -15.66
C ASN A 53 3.64 8.43 -15.71
N TYR A 54 4.74 8.13 -16.42
CA TYR A 54 5.32 6.79 -16.45
C TYR A 54 5.76 6.36 -15.04
N GLU A 55 6.48 7.21 -14.32
CA GLU A 55 6.96 6.92 -12.97
C GLU A 55 5.81 6.73 -11.97
N GLN A 56 4.77 7.56 -12.04
CA GLN A 56 3.57 7.40 -11.23
C GLN A 56 2.87 6.07 -11.53
N ASN A 57 2.80 5.66 -12.79
CA ASN A 57 2.22 4.38 -13.16
C ASN A 57 3.03 3.20 -12.60
N GLN A 58 4.37 3.27 -12.59
CA GLN A 58 5.20 2.24 -11.96
C GLN A 58 4.94 2.13 -10.45
N PHE A 59 4.80 3.25 -9.77
CA PHE A 59 4.41 3.25 -8.35
C PHE A 59 3.00 2.67 -8.14
N ASN A 60 2.05 3.02 -8.99
CA ASN A 60 0.70 2.49 -8.93
C ASN A 60 0.67 0.96 -9.10
N GLU A 61 1.43 0.41 -10.05
CA GLU A 61 1.56 -1.04 -10.24
C GLU A 61 2.20 -1.71 -9.02
N PHE A 62 3.19 -1.08 -8.39
CA PHE A 62 3.77 -1.56 -7.14
C PHE A 62 2.72 -1.61 -6.01
N MET A 63 1.94 -0.55 -5.81
CA MET A 63 0.87 -0.51 -4.82
C MET A 63 -0.18 -1.59 -5.06
N LYS A 64 -0.59 -1.77 -6.31
CA LYS A 64 -1.52 -2.83 -6.73
C LYS A 64 -0.98 -4.22 -6.41
N LYS A 65 0.30 -4.45 -6.66
CA LYS A 65 0.96 -5.71 -6.34
C LYS A 65 1.02 -5.94 -4.83
N LEU A 66 1.34 -4.92 -4.03
CA LEU A 66 1.29 -5.02 -2.57
C LEU A 66 -0.10 -5.40 -2.06
N MET A 67 -1.16 -4.76 -2.57
CA MET A 67 -2.54 -5.10 -2.19
C MET A 67 -2.86 -6.57 -2.50
N LEU A 68 -2.49 -7.05 -3.68
CA LEU A 68 -2.70 -8.44 -4.06
C LEU A 68 -1.95 -9.41 -3.12
N ILE A 69 -0.71 -9.10 -2.80
CA ILE A 69 0.11 -9.91 -1.87
C ILE A 69 -0.54 -9.93 -0.49
N GLU A 70 -0.92 -8.78 0.06
CA GLU A 70 -1.53 -8.72 1.39
C GLU A 70 -2.86 -9.47 1.44
N SER A 71 -3.66 -9.39 0.38
CA SER A 71 -4.90 -10.16 0.26
C SER A 71 -4.64 -11.68 0.27
N GLN A 72 -3.64 -12.15 -0.48
CA GLN A 72 -3.25 -13.57 -0.49
C GLN A 72 -2.70 -14.03 0.87
N VAL A 73 -1.88 -13.21 1.52
CA VAL A 73 -1.34 -13.49 2.86
C VAL A 73 -2.46 -13.57 3.89
N GLU A 74 -3.42 -12.64 3.85
CA GLU A 74 -4.57 -12.66 4.75
C GLU A 74 -5.44 -13.90 4.52
N ASP A 75 -5.67 -14.31 3.28
CA ASP A 75 -6.38 -15.54 2.96
C ASP A 75 -5.65 -16.80 3.49
N ALA A 76 -4.32 -16.85 3.40
CA ALA A 76 -3.52 -17.93 3.97
C ALA A 76 -3.61 -17.96 5.52
N LYS A 77 -3.61 -16.79 6.18
CA LYS A 77 -3.84 -16.68 7.63
C LYS A 77 -5.25 -17.15 8.02
N LEU A 78 -6.26 -16.81 7.22
CA LEU A 78 -7.63 -17.26 7.43
C LEU A 78 -7.74 -18.79 7.30
N GLU A 79 -7.08 -19.41 6.31
CA GLU A 79 -7.03 -20.88 6.20
C GLU A 79 -6.33 -21.52 7.41
N LEU A 80 -5.21 -20.98 7.85
CA LEU A 80 -4.52 -21.45 9.05
C LEU A 80 -5.42 -21.34 10.29
N ALA A 81 -6.12 -20.22 10.45
CA ALA A 81 -7.01 -19.96 11.58
C ALA A 81 -8.23 -20.92 11.62
N LYS A 82 -8.64 -21.52 10.50
CA LYS A 82 -9.72 -22.54 10.47
C LYS A 82 -9.35 -23.83 11.19
N ASN A 83 -8.06 -24.12 11.37
CA ASN A 83 -7.63 -25.32 12.08
C ASN A 83 -7.88 -25.15 13.58
N PRO A 84 -8.68 -26.03 14.21
CA PRO A 84 -9.06 -25.85 15.62
C PRO A 84 -7.91 -26.07 16.60
N ASP A 85 -6.84 -26.76 16.19
CA ASP A 85 -5.63 -26.99 16.97
C ASP A 85 -4.57 -25.87 16.80
N PHE A 86 -4.76 -24.97 15.83
CA PHE A 86 -3.88 -23.81 15.71
C PHE A 86 -4.11 -22.82 16.85
N ASN A 87 -3.04 -22.47 17.53
CA ASN A 87 -2.98 -21.32 18.45
C ASN A 87 -1.61 -20.64 18.28
N CYS A 88 -1.57 -19.33 18.48
CA CYS A 88 -0.37 -18.55 18.21
C CYS A 88 0.75 -18.81 19.22
N GLU A 89 0.42 -19.11 20.48
CA GLU A 89 1.44 -19.33 21.51
C GLU A 89 2.26 -20.62 21.24
N ASP A 90 1.60 -21.71 20.84
CA ASP A 90 2.30 -22.92 20.43
C ASP A 90 3.08 -22.74 19.13
N ALA A 91 2.54 -21.95 18.17
CA ALA A 91 3.27 -21.59 16.97
C ALA A 91 4.53 -20.78 17.29
N PHE A 92 4.42 -19.77 18.16
CA PHE A 92 5.58 -19.00 18.61
C PHE A 92 6.65 -19.87 19.29
N ARG A 93 6.22 -20.77 20.19
CA ARG A 93 7.10 -21.72 20.88
C ARG A 93 7.79 -22.71 19.92
N LEU A 94 7.16 -23.04 18.80
CA LEU A 94 7.76 -23.88 17.76
C LEU A 94 8.99 -23.20 17.14
N PHE A 95 8.96 -21.87 17.04
CA PHE A 95 10.08 -21.09 16.51
C PHE A 95 11.10 -20.75 17.62
N GLU A 96 10.64 -20.36 18.79
CA GLU A 96 11.46 -19.86 19.89
C GLU A 96 12.46 -20.91 20.40
N THR A 97 13.73 -20.51 20.54
CA THR A 97 14.74 -21.29 21.29
C THR A 97 15.01 -20.63 22.63
N ASN A 98 15.19 -21.44 23.65
CA ASN A 98 15.64 -20.98 24.99
C ASN A 98 14.67 -20.07 25.76
N TYR A 99 13.40 -20.02 25.41
CA TYR A 99 12.33 -19.28 26.15
C TYR A 99 12.70 -17.80 26.39
N LYS A 100 13.17 -17.13 25.35
CA LYS A 100 13.64 -15.74 25.41
C LYS A 100 12.51 -14.72 25.40
N GLY A 101 11.30 -15.11 24.92
CA GLY A 101 10.17 -14.23 24.70
C GLY A 101 10.25 -13.41 23.41
N TYR A 102 11.23 -13.70 22.53
CA TYR A 102 11.40 -13.09 21.21
C TYR A 102 12.10 -14.08 20.27
N LEU A 103 12.00 -13.81 18.98
CA LEU A 103 12.62 -14.60 17.90
C LEU A 103 13.71 -13.77 17.24
N ASP A 104 14.95 -14.26 17.25
CA ASP A 104 16.00 -13.75 16.40
C ASP A 104 16.01 -14.46 15.03
N ILE A 105 16.88 -14.05 14.11
CA ILE A 105 16.97 -14.61 12.77
C ILE A 105 17.29 -16.13 12.79
N ASN A 106 18.03 -16.61 13.79
CA ASN A 106 18.35 -18.03 13.93
C ASN A 106 17.14 -18.82 14.42
N ASP A 107 16.32 -18.24 15.28
CA ASP A 107 15.06 -18.82 15.72
C ASP A 107 14.10 -18.97 14.55
N ILE A 108 13.93 -17.91 13.74
CA ILE A 108 13.11 -17.95 12.52
C ILE A 108 13.63 -19.04 11.56
N LYS A 109 14.93 -19.06 11.26
CA LYS A 109 15.53 -20.09 10.42
C LYS A 109 15.27 -21.51 10.93
N SER A 110 15.48 -21.71 12.21
CA SER A 110 15.30 -23.00 12.85
C SER A 110 13.84 -23.45 12.88
N GLY A 111 12.89 -22.53 13.15
CA GLY A 111 11.45 -22.79 13.10
C GLY A 111 10.98 -23.15 11.69
N LEU A 112 11.43 -22.40 10.67
CA LEU A 112 11.13 -22.70 9.27
C LEU A 112 11.68 -24.07 8.85
N ASN A 113 12.91 -24.42 9.26
CA ASN A 113 13.45 -25.76 9.01
C ASN A 113 12.60 -26.88 9.64
N LEU A 114 12.07 -26.66 10.85
CA LEU A 114 11.20 -27.64 11.53
C LEU A 114 9.89 -27.92 10.77
N ILE A 115 9.35 -26.92 10.09
CA ILE A 115 8.15 -27.09 9.24
C ILE A 115 8.48 -27.46 7.79
N GLY A 116 9.76 -27.73 7.48
CA GLY A 116 10.22 -28.20 6.18
C GLY A 116 10.47 -27.12 5.14
N LEU A 117 10.88 -25.91 5.58
CA LEU A 117 11.37 -24.81 4.75
C LEU A 117 12.85 -24.57 4.99
N ASN A 118 13.60 -24.27 3.95
CA ASN A 118 15.05 -23.96 4.03
C ASN A 118 15.32 -22.59 3.40
N PRO A 119 14.98 -21.48 4.08
CA PRO A 119 15.18 -20.16 3.54
C PRO A 119 16.66 -19.80 3.43
N THR A 120 17.00 -19.03 2.42
CA THR A 120 18.30 -18.40 2.26
C THR A 120 18.47 -17.26 3.28
N GLU A 121 19.70 -16.82 3.50
CA GLU A 121 19.99 -15.67 4.36
C GLU A 121 19.30 -14.38 3.86
N LYS A 122 19.25 -14.18 2.54
CA LYS A 122 18.53 -13.07 1.92
C LYS A 122 17.04 -13.08 2.30
N GLU A 123 16.36 -14.23 2.13
CA GLU A 123 14.94 -14.39 2.45
C GLU A 123 14.65 -14.18 3.94
N LEU A 124 15.53 -14.66 4.82
CA LEU A 124 15.42 -14.41 6.26
C LEU A 124 15.53 -12.91 6.59
N ASN A 125 16.49 -12.21 5.99
CA ASN A 125 16.65 -10.77 6.19
C ASN A 125 15.44 -9.97 5.66
N LEU A 126 14.81 -10.41 4.57
CA LEU A 126 13.58 -9.80 4.06
C LEU A 126 12.40 -10.00 5.01
N LEU A 127 12.24 -11.19 5.59
CA LEU A 127 11.24 -11.43 6.65
C LEU A 127 11.52 -10.55 7.89
N MET A 128 12.77 -10.47 8.34
CA MET A 128 13.13 -9.59 9.46
C MET A 128 12.82 -8.13 9.13
N LYS A 129 13.17 -7.64 7.94
CA LYS A 129 12.83 -6.27 7.50
C LYS A 129 11.33 -5.99 7.61
N ARG A 130 10.48 -6.94 7.24
CA ARG A 130 9.03 -6.77 7.26
C ARG A 130 8.44 -6.77 8.66
N PHE A 131 8.90 -7.67 9.53
CA PHE A 131 8.24 -8.00 10.79
C PHE A 131 8.99 -7.55 12.04
N ASP A 132 10.26 -7.19 11.98
CA ASP A 132 10.98 -6.49 13.06
C ASP A 132 10.61 -5.00 13.04
N ILE A 133 9.42 -4.69 13.53
CA ILE A 133 8.86 -3.32 13.53
C ILE A 133 9.76 -2.35 14.30
N GLN A 134 10.38 -2.80 15.37
CA GLN A 134 11.24 -1.99 16.23
C GLN A 134 12.68 -1.86 15.71
N LYS A 135 13.04 -2.58 14.65
CA LYS A 135 14.39 -2.62 14.05
C LYS A 135 15.50 -2.93 15.07
N ASN A 136 15.20 -3.82 16.00
CA ASN A 136 16.11 -4.23 17.07
C ASN A 136 16.73 -5.62 16.85
N GLY A 137 16.48 -6.25 15.70
CA GLY A 137 16.96 -7.58 15.34
C GLY A 137 16.10 -8.72 15.86
N PHE A 138 14.93 -8.42 16.40
CA PHE A 138 14.04 -9.40 17.04
C PHE A 138 12.59 -9.22 16.60
N ILE A 139 11.86 -10.33 16.47
CA ILE A 139 10.42 -10.38 16.32
C ILE A 139 9.84 -10.76 17.67
N ASN A 140 9.12 -9.87 18.33
CA ASN A 140 8.44 -10.15 19.57
C ASN A 140 7.14 -10.95 19.36
N TYR A 141 6.48 -11.36 20.46
CA TYR A 141 5.24 -12.15 20.34
C TYR A 141 4.11 -11.41 19.61
N ALA A 142 3.97 -10.09 19.81
CA ALA A 142 2.93 -9.31 19.14
C ALA A 142 3.19 -9.21 17.62
N ASP A 143 4.44 -8.98 17.21
CA ASP A 143 4.84 -8.95 15.80
C ASP A 143 4.64 -10.33 15.15
N PHE A 144 5.00 -11.41 15.84
CA PHE A 144 4.75 -12.78 15.37
C PHE A 144 3.24 -13.10 15.29
N PHE A 145 2.46 -12.63 16.26
CA PHE A 145 1.01 -12.78 16.25
C PHE A 145 0.41 -12.16 14.98
N ASP A 146 0.84 -10.97 14.61
CA ASP A 146 0.40 -10.31 13.38
C ASP A 146 0.92 -10.98 12.11
N MET A 147 2.07 -11.64 12.19
CA MET A 147 2.63 -12.41 11.08
C MET A 147 1.74 -13.62 10.72
N VAL A 148 1.13 -14.29 11.71
CA VAL A 148 0.44 -15.58 11.51
C VAL A 148 -1.07 -15.57 11.76
N VAL A 149 -1.60 -14.53 12.42
CA VAL A 149 -3.04 -14.42 12.75
C VAL A 149 -3.69 -13.38 11.82
N PRO A 150 -4.88 -13.68 11.25
CA PRO A 150 -5.56 -12.75 10.36
C PRO A 150 -5.96 -11.44 11.07
N PHE A 151 -6.11 -10.38 10.29
CA PHE A 151 -6.59 -9.09 10.78
C PHE A 151 -8.11 -9.04 10.90
N GLU A 152 -8.84 -9.96 10.25
CA GLU A 152 -10.29 -10.04 10.40
C GLU A 152 -10.67 -10.20 11.87
N LYS A 153 -11.34 -9.17 12.42
CA LYS A 153 -11.59 -9.01 13.86
C LYS A 153 -12.19 -10.23 14.53
N ASN A 154 -13.23 -10.81 13.95
CA ASN A 154 -13.95 -11.96 14.54
C ASN A 154 -13.06 -13.20 14.62
N VAL A 155 -12.27 -13.44 13.57
CA VAL A 155 -11.36 -14.59 13.51
C VAL A 155 -10.17 -14.37 14.44
N ARG A 156 -9.62 -13.16 14.45
CA ARG A 156 -8.53 -12.75 15.34
C ARG A 156 -8.88 -12.96 16.80
N GLU A 157 -10.04 -12.46 17.26
CA GLU A 157 -10.53 -12.65 18.62
C GLU A 157 -10.76 -14.13 18.97
N LEU A 158 -11.18 -14.94 17.99
CA LEU A 158 -11.35 -16.37 18.19
C LEU A 158 -10.00 -17.07 18.40
N VAL A 159 -8.98 -16.76 17.59
CA VAL A 159 -7.63 -17.34 17.71
C VAL A 159 -6.97 -16.90 19.03
N GLU A 160 -7.11 -15.63 19.41
CA GLU A 160 -6.56 -15.05 20.65
C GLU A 160 -7.09 -15.77 21.89
N LYS A 161 -8.35 -16.20 21.91
CA LYS A 161 -8.97 -16.93 23.02
C LYS A 161 -8.57 -18.40 23.09
N ARG A 162 -7.87 -18.94 22.08
CA ARG A 162 -7.42 -20.34 22.09
C ARG A 162 -6.29 -20.53 23.10
N ARG A 163 -6.39 -21.60 23.85
CA ARG A 163 -5.39 -21.92 24.87
C ARG A 163 -4.27 -22.78 24.25
N PRO A 164 -3.02 -22.55 24.65
CA PRO A 164 -1.92 -23.39 24.22
C PRO A 164 -2.07 -24.83 24.75
N SER A 165 -1.42 -25.75 24.07
CA SER A 165 -1.32 -27.13 24.50
C SER A 165 -0.55 -27.21 25.82
N THR A 166 -1.14 -27.86 26.83
CA THR A 166 -0.49 -28.07 28.13
C THR A 166 0.59 -29.16 28.10
N VAL A 167 0.75 -29.88 27.00
CA VAL A 167 1.47 -31.15 26.93
C VAL A 167 2.88 -31.02 26.36
N CYS A 168 3.30 -29.85 25.83
CA CYS A 168 4.55 -29.83 25.09
C CYS A 168 5.62 -28.84 25.62
N PRO A 169 6.60 -29.34 26.38
CA PRO A 169 7.84 -28.62 26.63
C PRO A 169 8.84 -28.79 25.48
N ILE A 170 8.55 -29.60 24.46
CA ILE A 170 9.49 -29.95 23.39
C ILE A 170 9.06 -29.22 22.11
N ARG A 171 9.99 -28.44 21.57
CA ARG A 171 9.92 -27.78 20.26
C ARG A 171 9.79 -28.83 19.16
N SER A 172 8.56 -29.11 18.73
CA SER A 172 8.25 -30.15 17.74
C SER A 172 7.02 -29.79 16.91
N PRO A 173 7.06 -30.01 15.59
CA PRO A 173 5.88 -29.84 14.72
C PRO A 173 4.70 -30.73 15.12
N LYS A 174 4.95 -31.81 15.86
CA LYS A 174 3.91 -32.73 16.33
C LYS A 174 2.90 -32.11 17.31
N ILE A 175 3.13 -30.87 17.75
CA ILE A 175 2.17 -30.12 18.56
C ILE A 175 0.89 -29.81 17.76
N PHE A 176 0.99 -29.74 16.45
CA PHE A 176 -0.09 -29.49 15.52
C PHE A 176 -0.39 -30.72 14.66
N LYS A 177 -1.60 -30.77 14.11
CA LYS A 177 -1.98 -31.76 13.10
C LYS A 177 -1.22 -31.45 11.78
N GLU A 178 -1.09 -32.47 10.94
CA GLU A 178 -0.41 -32.36 9.65
C GLU A 178 -0.96 -31.21 8.78
N LYS A 179 -2.31 -31.05 8.77
CA LYS A 179 -2.94 -29.95 8.02
C LYS A 179 -2.51 -28.58 8.55
N THR A 180 -2.49 -28.40 9.86
CA THR A 180 -2.09 -27.14 10.50
C THR A 180 -0.63 -26.80 10.18
N ILE A 181 0.27 -27.80 10.20
CA ILE A 181 1.66 -27.63 9.78
C ILE A 181 1.75 -27.30 8.29
N ALA A 182 0.93 -27.95 7.44
CA ALA A 182 0.91 -27.66 6.02
C ALA A 182 0.43 -26.23 5.72
N ASP A 183 -0.61 -25.75 6.41
CA ASP A 183 -1.11 -24.38 6.25
C ASP A 183 -0.12 -23.35 6.80
N LEU A 184 0.53 -23.63 7.93
CA LEU A 184 1.59 -22.78 8.48
C LEU A 184 2.79 -22.71 7.51
N LYS A 185 3.20 -23.84 6.94
CA LYS A 185 4.24 -23.89 5.93
C LYS A 185 3.86 -23.07 4.70
N ASN A 186 2.63 -23.25 4.17
CA ASN A 186 2.14 -22.49 3.01
C ASN A 186 2.15 -20.97 3.26
N LEU A 187 1.74 -20.53 4.44
CA LEU A 187 1.80 -19.10 4.82
C LEU A 187 3.25 -18.59 4.76
N PHE A 188 4.20 -19.31 5.35
CA PHE A 188 5.60 -18.85 5.35
C PHE A 188 6.26 -18.94 3.95
N GLU A 189 5.92 -19.93 3.13
CA GLU A 189 6.36 -19.99 1.72
C GLU A 189 5.86 -18.76 0.95
N LEU A 190 4.58 -18.38 1.15
CA LEU A 190 4.00 -17.20 0.53
C LEU A 190 4.71 -15.92 0.99
N LEU A 191 4.92 -15.75 2.31
CA LEU A 191 5.61 -14.60 2.87
C LEU A 191 7.03 -14.44 2.32
N ILE A 192 7.81 -15.53 2.27
CA ILE A 192 9.17 -15.56 1.76
C ILE A 192 9.21 -15.15 0.29
N LYS A 193 8.37 -15.80 -0.52
CA LYS A 193 8.32 -15.54 -1.96
C LYS A 193 7.86 -14.12 -2.26
N SER A 194 6.81 -13.66 -1.60
CA SER A 194 6.27 -12.33 -1.83
C SER A 194 7.26 -11.22 -1.45
N GLU A 195 8.01 -11.36 -0.35
CA GLU A 195 9.00 -10.36 0.04
C GLU A 195 10.21 -10.34 -0.90
N ASP A 196 10.60 -11.47 -1.49
CA ASP A 196 11.64 -11.49 -2.53
C ASP A 196 11.16 -10.77 -3.81
N ASP A 197 9.92 -11.03 -4.24
CA ASP A 197 9.29 -10.35 -5.38
C ASP A 197 9.17 -8.83 -5.13
N VAL A 198 8.68 -8.42 -3.95
CA VAL A 198 8.57 -7.01 -3.54
C VAL A 198 9.94 -6.32 -3.52
N ASN A 199 10.98 -7.00 -3.02
CA ASN A 199 12.33 -6.43 -3.00
C ASN A 199 12.90 -6.20 -4.42
N ASN A 200 12.54 -7.05 -5.38
CA ASN A 200 12.92 -6.85 -6.77
C ASN A 200 12.18 -5.65 -7.39
N ASP A 201 10.90 -5.46 -7.05
CA ASP A 201 10.13 -4.28 -7.50
C ASP A 201 10.67 -2.99 -6.87
N ARG A 202 11.04 -3.00 -5.59
CA ARG A 202 11.72 -1.87 -4.93
C ARG A 202 13.01 -1.47 -5.66
N LYS A 203 13.81 -2.45 -6.12
CA LYS A 203 15.01 -2.17 -6.94
C LYS A 203 14.64 -1.47 -8.24
N THR A 204 13.59 -1.93 -8.90
CA THR A 204 13.10 -1.30 -10.14
C THR A 204 12.66 0.13 -9.89
N LEU A 205 11.86 0.38 -8.84
CA LEU A 205 11.46 1.73 -8.44
C LEU A 205 12.66 2.62 -8.10
N GLY A 206 13.67 2.08 -7.42
CA GLY A 206 14.89 2.79 -7.08
C GLY A 206 15.73 3.22 -8.29
N THR A 207 15.50 2.67 -9.48
CA THR A 207 16.15 3.12 -10.73
C THR A 207 15.43 4.31 -11.38
N LEU A 208 14.20 4.60 -10.97
CA LEU A 208 13.44 5.73 -11.46
C LEU A 208 13.94 7.04 -10.83
N ARG A 209 13.69 8.16 -11.49
CA ARG A 209 13.98 9.50 -10.94
C ARG A 209 12.95 9.96 -9.93
N LEU A 210 11.98 9.10 -9.64
CA LEU A 210 10.87 9.36 -8.75
C LEU A 210 11.36 9.80 -7.38
N LYS A 211 11.07 11.04 -7.03
CA LYS A 211 11.36 11.53 -5.69
C LYS A 211 10.28 11.03 -4.76
N LEU A 212 10.65 10.27 -3.76
CA LEU A 212 9.72 9.77 -2.74
C LEU A 212 8.83 10.88 -2.16
N LYS A 213 9.38 12.10 -2.03
CA LYS A 213 8.61 13.27 -1.58
C LYS A 213 7.45 13.62 -2.51
N ASP A 214 7.63 13.45 -3.81
CA ASP A 214 6.58 13.77 -4.79
C ASP A 214 5.48 12.70 -4.73
N ILE A 215 5.86 11.41 -4.57
CA ILE A 215 4.90 10.32 -4.34
C ILE A 215 4.11 10.55 -3.05
N PHE A 216 4.81 10.85 -1.96
CA PHE A 216 4.16 11.08 -0.67
C PHE A 216 3.15 12.24 -0.76
N GLY A 217 3.49 13.32 -1.48
CA GLY A 217 2.58 14.45 -1.74
C GLY A 217 1.35 14.11 -2.60
N LEU A 218 1.35 12.99 -3.33
CA LEU A 218 0.14 12.51 -4.03
C LEU A 218 -0.89 11.93 -3.06
N LEU A 219 -0.44 11.42 -1.91
CA LEU A 219 -1.24 10.82 -0.85
C LEU A 219 -1.57 11.87 0.24
N ASP A 220 -0.58 12.57 0.73
CA ASP A 220 -0.69 13.70 1.69
C ASP A 220 -1.00 15.01 0.95
N LYS A 221 -2.23 15.16 0.45
CA LYS A 221 -2.62 16.31 -0.39
C LYS A 221 -2.72 17.64 0.36
N ASP A 222 -3.03 17.59 1.64
CA ASP A 222 -3.15 18.77 2.50
C ASP A 222 -1.82 19.17 3.16
N GLY A 223 -0.76 18.36 2.97
CA GLY A 223 0.59 18.65 3.44
C GLY A 223 0.75 18.56 4.97
N LYS A 224 -0.07 17.73 5.63
CA LYS A 224 -0.04 17.57 7.10
C LYS A 224 1.09 16.67 7.60
N GLY A 225 1.86 16.06 6.68
CA GLY A 225 3.01 15.20 6.98
C GLY A 225 2.66 13.74 7.22
N TYR A 226 1.42 13.35 6.99
CA TYR A 226 0.94 11.96 7.02
C TYR A 226 -0.32 11.84 6.16
N PHE A 227 -0.70 10.64 5.79
CA PHE A 227 -2.02 10.34 5.25
C PHE A 227 -2.70 9.21 6.04
N ASP A 228 -4.02 9.21 6.06
CA ASP A 228 -4.84 8.19 6.70
C ASP A 228 -5.43 7.21 5.68
N VAL A 229 -6.20 6.23 6.16
CA VAL A 229 -6.81 5.21 5.30
C VAL A 229 -7.80 5.82 4.30
N GLU A 230 -8.50 6.89 4.66
CA GLU A 230 -9.51 7.53 3.80
C GLU A 230 -8.82 8.22 2.62
N GLU A 231 -7.71 8.93 2.85
CA GLU A 231 -6.90 9.56 1.79
C GLU A 231 -6.26 8.53 0.87
N MET A 232 -5.77 7.42 1.43
CA MET A 232 -5.24 6.32 0.63
C MET A 232 -6.32 5.69 -0.25
N VAL A 233 -7.51 5.43 0.28
CA VAL A 233 -8.66 4.90 -0.48
C VAL A 233 -9.04 5.87 -1.61
N VAL A 234 -9.09 7.17 -1.35
CA VAL A 234 -9.35 8.18 -2.37
C VAL A 234 -8.28 8.17 -3.46
N TYR A 235 -7.00 8.07 -3.09
CA TYR A 235 -5.90 7.97 -4.05
C TYR A 235 -6.04 6.72 -4.93
N LEU A 236 -6.24 5.55 -4.33
CA LEU A 236 -6.39 4.28 -5.03
C LEU A 236 -7.59 4.29 -5.98
N ALA A 237 -8.73 4.82 -5.54
CA ALA A 237 -9.95 4.94 -6.36
C ALA A 237 -9.74 5.86 -7.57
N ASN A 238 -9.12 7.03 -7.36
CA ASN A 238 -8.86 8.01 -8.43
C ASN A 238 -7.87 7.49 -9.49
N ASN A 239 -7.01 6.54 -9.14
CA ASN A 239 -6.06 5.91 -10.05
C ASN A 239 -6.55 4.56 -10.61
N GLY A 240 -7.81 4.17 -10.33
CA GLY A 240 -8.38 2.91 -10.82
C GLY A 240 -7.72 1.65 -10.25
N LEU A 241 -7.17 1.75 -9.03
CA LEU A 241 -6.46 0.66 -8.35
C LEU A 241 -7.33 -0.06 -7.32
N LEU A 242 -8.46 0.52 -6.93
CA LEU A 242 -9.30 0.02 -5.85
C LEU A 242 -10.36 -0.93 -6.40
N ASP A 243 -10.20 -2.23 -6.17
CA ASP A 243 -11.21 -3.26 -6.47
C ASP A 243 -12.17 -3.46 -5.29
N ASN A 244 -11.67 -3.38 -4.05
CA ASN A 244 -12.45 -3.47 -2.83
C ASN A 244 -11.75 -2.78 -1.65
N ASN A 245 -12.51 -2.42 -0.60
CA ASN A 245 -11.96 -1.73 0.56
C ASN A 245 -11.06 -2.62 1.43
N ARG A 246 -11.31 -3.94 1.47
CA ARG A 246 -10.49 -4.88 2.25
C ARG A 246 -9.01 -4.82 1.84
N ASP A 247 -8.73 -4.78 0.54
CA ASP A 247 -7.36 -4.78 0.04
C ASP A 247 -6.65 -3.46 0.37
N ALA A 248 -7.40 -2.34 0.35
CA ALA A 248 -6.89 -1.06 0.82
C ALA A 248 -6.58 -1.07 2.32
N ASP A 249 -7.47 -1.63 3.15
CA ASP A 249 -7.23 -1.77 4.59
C ASP A 249 -5.99 -2.62 4.89
N LEU A 250 -5.79 -3.74 4.17
CA LEU A 250 -4.63 -4.61 4.33
C LEU A 250 -3.33 -3.90 3.90
N LEU A 251 -3.37 -3.14 2.80
CA LEU A 251 -2.25 -2.33 2.39
C LEU A 251 -1.93 -1.25 3.42
N PHE A 252 -2.95 -0.59 3.97
CA PHE A 252 -2.77 0.41 5.02
C PHE A 252 -2.10 -0.20 6.25
N ILE A 253 -2.56 -1.37 6.71
CA ILE A 253 -1.98 -2.12 7.85
C ILE A 253 -0.50 -2.48 7.57
N ARG A 254 -0.15 -2.81 6.33
CA ARG A 254 1.24 -3.08 5.94
C ARG A 254 2.12 -1.85 6.07
N LEU A 255 1.62 -0.69 5.68
CA LEU A 255 2.37 0.57 5.66
C LEU A 255 2.42 1.26 7.03
N ASP A 256 1.32 1.25 7.80
CA ASP A 256 1.22 1.78 9.16
C ASP A 256 1.91 0.84 10.15
N LYS A 257 3.24 0.87 10.18
CA LYS A 257 4.07 -0.06 10.97
C LYS A 257 3.93 0.18 12.48
N ASN A 258 3.81 1.44 12.88
CA ASN A 258 3.69 1.82 14.28
C ASN A 258 2.24 1.77 14.81
N ARG A 259 1.24 1.49 13.91
CA ARG A 259 -0.18 1.31 14.23
C ARG A 259 -0.85 2.50 14.88
N ASN A 260 -0.47 3.68 14.48
CA ASN A 260 -1.06 4.92 14.98
C ASN A 260 -2.26 5.41 14.13
N GLY A 261 -2.66 4.67 13.09
CA GLY A 261 -3.72 5.03 12.16
C GLY A 261 -3.33 6.10 11.15
N LYS A 262 -2.04 6.31 10.95
CA LYS A 262 -1.46 7.30 10.05
C LYS A 262 -0.22 6.70 9.41
N ILE A 263 0.01 7.03 8.16
CA ILE A 263 1.25 6.65 7.46
C ILE A 263 2.06 7.92 7.23
N ASP A 264 3.22 8.00 7.83
CA ASP A 264 4.14 9.11 7.68
C ASP A 264 5.22 8.86 6.61
N TYR A 265 6.00 9.90 6.30
CA TYR A 265 7.05 9.81 5.29
C TYR A 265 8.11 8.72 5.60
N PRO A 266 8.62 8.58 6.84
CA PRO A 266 9.54 7.50 7.21
C PRO A 266 8.99 6.10 6.97
N GLU A 267 7.70 5.85 7.16
CA GLU A 267 7.08 4.53 6.94
C GLU A 267 7.02 4.18 5.45
N VAL A 268 6.68 5.16 4.60
CA VAL A 268 6.73 4.98 3.13
C VAL A 268 8.18 4.79 2.66
N GLU A 269 9.12 5.57 3.19
CA GLU A 269 10.54 5.44 2.87
C GLU A 269 11.08 4.05 3.25
N ASP A 270 10.73 3.55 4.44
CA ASP A 270 11.11 2.21 4.88
C ASP A 270 10.54 1.10 4.00
N GLU A 271 9.26 1.24 3.58
CA GLU A 271 8.65 0.27 2.67
C GLU A 271 9.35 0.23 1.31
N LEU A 272 9.76 1.39 0.78
CA LEU A 272 10.42 1.48 -0.52
C LEU A 272 11.93 1.19 -0.48
N GLN A 273 12.54 1.13 0.69
CA GLN A 273 13.96 0.83 0.83
C GLN A 273 14.27 -0.62 0.44
N THR A 274 15.27 -0.81 -0.44
CA THR A 274 15.76 -2.13 -0.85
C THR A 274 16.69 -2.74 0.20
N LEU A 275 16.66 -4.06 0.33
CA LEU A 275 17.74 -4.83 0.91
C LEU A 275 18.56 -5.46 -0.22
N TYR A 276 19.86 -5.13 -0.28
CA TYR A 276 20.87 -5.61 -1.28
C TYR A 276 20.68 -5.07 -2.70
#